data_03694e3f6e727d3cfa7121783dfcc929
#
_entry.id   03694e3f6e727d3cfa7121783dfcc929
#
_cell.length_a   1.000
_cell.length_b   1.000
_cell.length_c   1.000
_cell.angle_alpha   90.00
_cell.angle_beta   90.00
_cell.angle_gamma   90.00
#
_symmetry.space_group_name_H-M   'P 1'
#
loop_
_entity.id
_entity.type
_entity.pdbx_description
1 polymer ?
#
loop_
_entity_poly.entity_id
_entity_poly.type
_entity_poly.pdbx_seq_one_letter_code
_entity_poly.pdbx_strand_id
1 'polypeptide(L)'
;MAGMDTPRFLQLSDVAEILNTSTAQVYALVRRGDIPAVKIGGRGQWRVEATELEKYIERLYSETREFIDSHPFGEEADQTEEAHH
;
A
#
# COMPACT_ATOMS: atom_id res chain seq x y z
N MET A 1 -10.22 -24.67 0.90
CA MET A 1 -9.98 -23.99 1.33
C MET A 1 -9.80 -22.77 0.86
N ALA A 2 -10.65 -22.00 0.95
CA ALA A 2 -10.61 -20.77 0.37
C ALA A 2 -9.47 -20.01 0.84
N GLY A 3 -9.12 -20.18 2.00
CA GLY A 3 -8.05 -19.41 2.52
C GLY A 3 -6.79 -19.62 1.81
N MET A 4 -6.77 -20.66 1.00
CA MET A 4 -5.59 -20.88 0.39
C MET A 4 -5.40 -20.10 -0.77
N ASP A 5 -6.38 -19.43 -1.25
CA ASP A 5 -6.25 -18.65 -2.43
C ASP A 5 -5.41 -17.43 -2.21
N THR A 6 -5.25 -16.99 -0.99
CA THR A 6 -4.51 -15.78 -0.72
C THR A 6 -3.31 -16.10 0.14
N PRO A 7 -2.12 -15.88 -0.34
CA PRO A 7 -0.95 -16.16 0.48
C PRO A 7 -0.93 -15.24 1.68
N ARG A 8 -0.38 -15.75 2.76
CA ARG A 8 -0.27 -14.96 3.96
C ARG A 8 0.75 -13.86 3.81
N PHE A 9 1.84 -14.15 3.09
CA PHE A 9 2.90 -13.17 2.87
C PHE A 9 3.01 -12.85 1.39
N LEU A 10 3.20 -11.57 1.10
CA LEU A 10 3.28 -11.09 -0.26
C LEU A 10 4.64 -10.52 -0.54
N GLN A 11 5.08 -10.64 -1.78
CA GLN A 11 6.30 -9.99 -2.20
C GLN A 11 5.99 -8.52 -2.45
N LEU A 12 7.02 -7.69 -2.45
CA LEU A 12 6.77 -6.27 -2.71
C LEU A 12 6.18 -6.05 -4.10
N SER A 13 6.54 -6.90 -5.05
CA SER A 13 5.95 -6.77 -6.39
C SER A 13 4.45 -7.09 -6.37
N ASP A 14 4.04 -8.02 -5.50
CA ASP A 14 2.63 -8.33 -5.38
C ASP A 14 1.88 -7.15 -4.79
N VAL A 15 2.47 -6.51 -3.79
CA VAL A 15 1.85 -5.35 -3.16
C VAL A 15 1.74 -4.22 -4.17
N ALA A 16 2.77 -4.05 -4.99
CA ALA A 16 2.75 -3.01 -6.01
C ALA A 16 1.61 -3.24 -6.98
N GLU A 17 1.37 -4.48 -7.35
CA GLU A 17 0.27 -4.77 -8.25
C GLU A 17 -1.07 -4.50 -7.58
N ILE A 18 -1.22 -4.90 -6.33
CA ILE A 18 -2.46 -4.69 -5.61
C ILE A 18 -2.75 -3.20 -5.47
N LEU A 19 -1.72 -2.41 -5.17
CA LEU A 19 -1.90 -0.99 -5.00
C LEU A 19 -1.81 -0.21 -6.32
N ASN A 20 -1.51 -0.93 -7.38
CA ASN A 20 -1.38 -0.34 -8.71
C ASN A 20 -0.31 0.75 -8.72
N THR A 21 0.83 0.45 -8.17
CA THR A 21 1.93 1.40 -8.13
C THR A 21 3.23 0.64 -8.43
N SER A 22 4.35 1.28 -8.28
CA SER A 22 5.62 0.64 -8.61
C SER A 22 6.21 -0.08 -7.40
N THR A 23 7.04 -1.07 -7.66
CA THR A 23 7.72 -1.77 -6.59
C THR A 23 8.64 -0.81 -5.83
N ALA A 24 9.25 0.14 -6.53
CA ALA A 24 10.09 1.12 -5.88
C ALA A 24 9.31 1.96 -4.88
N GLN A 25 8.07 2.30 -5.23
CA GLN A 25 7.24 3.07 -4.33
C GLN A 25 6.87 2.23 -3.10
N VAL A 26 6.57 0.95 -3.30
CA VAL A 26 6.27 0.08 -2.19
C VAL A 26 7.48 -0.06 -1.27
N TYR A 27 8.66 -0.19 -1.86
CA TYR A 27 9.88 -0.29 -1.07
C TYR A 27 10.04 0.97 -0.22
N ALA A 28 9.77 2.13 -0.79
CA ALA A 28 9.85 3.38 -0.05
C ALA A 28 8.87 3.40 1.12
N LEU A 29 7.65 2.89 0.90
CA LEU A 29 6.66 2.84 1.96
C LEU A 29 7.11 1.92 3.10
N VAL A 30 7.73 0.81 2.74
CA VAL A 30 8.25 -0.12 3.72
C VAL A 30 9.40 0.54 4.50
N ARG A 31 10.30 1.21 3.79
CA ARG A 31 11.45 1.83 4.45
C ARG A 31 11.03 2.96 5.39
N ARG A 32 9.96 3.64 5.08
CA ARG A 32 9.47 4.68 5.93
C ARG A 32 8.65 4.16 7.10
N GLY A 33 8.33 2.87 7.09
CA GLY A 33 7.54 2.29 8.15
C GLY A 33 6.04 2.43 7.95
N ASP A 34 5.62 2.89 6.79
CA ASP A 34 4.19 3.02 6.52
C ASP A 34 3.54 1.65 6.36
N ILE A 35 4.26 0.70 5.80
CA ILE A 35 3.77 -0.66 5.66
C ILE A 35 4.73 -1.57 6.39
N PRO A 36 4.28 -2.24 7.46
CA PRO A 36 5.16 -3.16 8.17
C PRO A 36 5.53 -4.32 7.27
N ALA A 37 6.78 -4.70 7.31
CA ALA A 37 7.25 -5.80 6.47
C ALA A 37 8.32 -6.55 7.23
N VAL A 38 8.59 -7.76 6.80
CA VAL A 38 9.61 -8.58 7.43
C VAL A 38 10.60 -9.05 6.37
N LYS A 39 11.77 -9.43 6.81
CA LYS A 39 12.76 -10.00 5.93
C LYS A 39 12.80 -11.48 6.22
N ILE A 40 12.75 -12.28 5.19
CA ILE A 40 12.72 -13.72 5.31
C ILE A 40 13.87 -14.30 4.54
N GLY A 41 14.52 -15.29 5.15
CA GLY A 41 15.57 -16.03 4.48
C GLY A 41 16.93 -15.39 4.62
N GLY A 42 17.92 -16.11 4.20
CA GLY A 42 19.30 -15.66 4.38
C GLY A 42 19.62 -14.42 3.60
N ARG A 43 18.91 -14.15 2.51
CA ARG A 43 19.19 -12.96 1.76
C ARG A 43 18.33 -11.81 2.18
N GLY A 44 17.48 -12.02 3.16
CA GLY A 44 16.67 -10.93 3.68
C GLY A 44 15.65 -10.41 2.69
N GLN A 45 14.92 -11.30 2.06
CA GLN A 45 13.92 -10.85 1.12
C GLN A 45 12.72 -10.27 1.84
N TRP A 46 12.28 -9.13 1.38
CA TRP A 46 11.15 -8.44 2.01
C TRP A 46 9.82 -9.10 1.70
N ARG A 47 8.98 -9.20 2.73
CA ARG A 47 7.63 -9.75 2.57
C ARG A 47 6.68 -8.91 3.42
N VAL A 48 5.45 -8.75 2.94
CA VAL A 48 4.42 -8.01 3.65
C VAL A 48 3.31 -8.99 3.98
N GLU A 49 2.93 -9.03 5.24
CA GLU A 49 1.83 -9.90 5.63
C GLU A 49 0.53 -9.34 5.07
N ALA A 50 -0.30 -10.19 4.49
CA ALA A 50 -1.50 -9.74 3.80
C ALA A 50 -2.42 -8.93 4.72
N THR A 51 -2.51 -9.32 5.98
CA THR A 51 -3.36 -8.57 6.91
C THR A 51 -2.82 -7.18 7.18
N GLU A 52 -1.50 -7.01 7.15
CA GLU A 52 -0.92 -5.68 7.35
C GLU A 52 -1.18 -4.80 6.15
N LEU A 53 -1.20 -5.38 4.96
CA LEU A 53 -1.54 -4.61 3.77
C LEU A 53 -2.99 -4.15 3.85
N GLU A 54 -3.89 -5.01 4.34
CA GLU A 54 -5.29 -4.62 4.48
C GLU A 54 -5.43 -3.46 5.46
N LYS A 55 -4.69 -3.48 6.56
CA LYS A 55 -4.74 -2.40 7.52
C LYS A 55 -4.23 -1.10 6.91
N TYR A 56 -3.19 -1.20 6.09
CA TYR A 56 -2.64 -0.02 5.42
C TYR A 56 -3.70 0.58 4.48
N ILE A 57 -4.39 -0.28 3.74
CA ILE A 57 -5.43 0.19 2.82
C ILE A 57 -6.54 0.88 3.59
N GLU A 58 -6.96 0.32 4.72
CA GLU A 58 -7.99 0.94 5.53
C GLU A 58 -7.55 2.29 6.03
N ARG A 59 -6.28 2.39 6.41
CA ARG A 59 -5.75 3.66 6.89
C ARG A 59 -5.74 4.70 5.78
N LEU A 60 -5.45 4.26 4.55
CA LEU A 60 -5.49 5.18 3.41
C LEU A 60 -6.89 5.73 3.19
N TYR A 61 -7.90 4.90 3.33
CA TYR A 61 -9.27 5.37 3.18
C TYR A 61 -9.59 6.40 4.25
N SER A 62 -9.18 6.15 5.47
CA SER A 62 -9.43 7.09 6.55
C SER A 62 -8.74 8.41 6.32
N GLU A 63 -7.47 8.36 5.95
CA GLU A 63 -6.69 9.57 5.73
C GLU A 63 -7.23 10.36 4.55
N THR A 64 -7.67 9.66 3.52
CA THR A 64 -8.22 10.33 2.35
C THR A 64 -9.52 11.01 2.71
N ARG A 65 -10.34 10.37 3.53
CA ARG A 65 -11.59 10.96 3.94
C ARG A 65 -11.32 12.23 4.74
N GLU A 66 -10.34 12.19 5.63
CA GLU A 66 -10.00 13.37 6.40
C GLU A 66 -9.48 14.47 5.50
N PHE A 67 -8.69 14.10 4.49
CA PHE A 67 -8.16 15.09 3.57
C PHE A 67 -9.31 15.75 2.81
N ILE A 68 -10.27 14.96 2.34
CA ILE A 68 -11.40 15.50 1.60
C ILE A 68 -12.20 16.43 2.48
N ASP A 69 -12.42 16.05 3.74
CA ASP A 69 -13.20 16.87 4.64
C ASP A 69 -12.52 18.20 4.93
N SER A 70 -11.20 18.23 4.98
CA SER A 70 -10.51 19.46 5.29
C SER A 70 -10.14 20.26 4.03
N HIS A 71 -10.33 19.70 2.84
CA HIS A 71 -10.02 20.40 1.60
C HIS A 71 -11.23 20.32 0.66
N PRO A 72 -12.33 20.94 1.02
CA PRO A 72 -13.53 20.82 0.20
C PRO A 72 -13.33 21.52 -1.10
N PHE A 73 -13.88 20.95 -2.18
CA PHE A 73 -13.80 21.48 -3.42
C PHE A 73 -12.52 21.85 -3.89
N GLY A 74 -12.10 21.59 -4.92
CA GLY A 74 -11.12 22.08 -5.70
C GLY A 74 -9.71 21.98 -5.30
N GLU A 75 -9.41 21.89 -4.03
CA GLU A 75 -8.06 21.84 -3.66
C GLU A 75 -7.36 20.67 -4.22
N GLU A 76 -7.97 19.54 -4.31
CA GLU A 76 -7.28 18.44 -4.84
C GLU A 76 -7.60 18.17 -6.25
N ALA A 77 -8.36 18.96 -6.85
CA ALA A 77 -8.76 18.70 -8.20
C ALA A 77 -7.60 18.65 -9.11
N ASP A 78 -6.67 19.47 -8.93
CA ASP A 78 -5.60 19.49 -9.82
C ASP A 78 -4.70 18.36 -9.62
N GLN A 79 -4.76 17.61 -8.61
CA GLN A 79 -3.92 16.57 -8.50
C GLN A 79 -4.40 15.38 -9.09
N THR A 80 -5.62 15.29 -9.23
CA THR A 80 -6.12 14.11 -9.75
C THR A 80 -5.76 13.88 -11.12
N GLU A 81 -5.36 14.62 -11.54
CA GLU A 81 -5.08 14.36 -12.67
C GLU A 81 -4.10 13.79 -12.93
N GLU A 82 -3.57 13.62 -12.36
CA GLU A 82 -2.73 13.08 -12.61
C GLU A 82 -2.69 11.98 -12.63
N ALA A 83 -3.07 11.68 -12.35
CA ALA A 83 -3.09 10.76 -12.35
C ALA A 83 -3.00 9.97 -13.19
N HIS A 84 -2.97 10.11 -13.43
CA HIS A 84 -3.16 9.55 -14.05
C HIS A 84 -2.67 8.82 -14.49
N HIS A 85 -2.64 8.66 -14.43
CA HIS A 85 -2.46 8.08 -14.63
C HIS A 85 -2.45 7.55 -14.97
#